data_3c89b0bff41306e81a3b113bd8b711e7
#
_entry.id   3c89b0bff41306e81a3b113bd8b711e7
#
_cell.length_a   1.000
_cell.length_b   1.000
_cell.length_c   1.000
_cell.angle_alpha   90.00
_cell.angle_beta   90.00
_cell.angle_gamma   90.00
#
_symmetry.space_group_name_H-M   'P 1'
#
loop_
_entity.id
_entity.type
_entity.pdbx_description
1 polymer ?
#
loop_
_entity_poly.entity_id
_entity_poly.type
_entity_poly.pdbx_seq_one_letter_code
_entity_poly.pdbx_strand_id
1 'polypeptide(L)'
;MPNEYEAMIRTDIPSSARIWNFWMGGNDFYEVDRVVGEASLKIDPDIATVAVQSRQFLARVVRYLAGEARIRQFLDIGTGLPTMQNTHEVAQAVARESKVVYIDNDPKALTHARALLNSTTDEGVTAYLDCDFHAPDQIVAEARNILNFTEPIGVMFMGVLGHARTYEDMVHIVRTVMDATPSGSYLALWDGTTDSQAYVTLCDEYTKSGGVPYVPRTQDAIRAVFDGFEFVESGFGPITAWRNDATQDGAWQSISSYGGVARKP
;
A
#
# COMPACT_ATOMS: atom_id res chain seq x y z
N MET A 1 -29.05 0.93 -11.76
CA MET A 1 -28.99 -0.40 -11.10
C MET A 1 -27.87 -0.30 -10.07
N PRO A 2 -28.03 -0.86 -8.85
CA PRO A 2 -26.91 -0.92 -7.92
C PRO A 2 -25.72 -1.59 -8.63
N ASN A 3 -24.53 -1.08 -8.38
CA ASN A 3 -23.29 -1.68 -8.88
C ASN A 3 -23.18 -3.10 -8.27
N GLU A 4 -22.78 -4.09 -9.04
CA GLU A 4 -22.62 -5.47 -8.56
C GLU A 4 -21.72 -5.57 -7.31
N TYR A 5 -20.71 -4.71 -7.20
CA TYR A 5 -19.84 -4.61 -6.02
C TYR A 5 -20.55 -4.08 -4.78
N GLU A 6 -21.54 -3.17 -4.91
CA GLU A 6 -22.29 -2.69 -3.76
C GLU A 6 -23.03 -3.82 -3.03
N ALA A 7 -23.53 -4.79 -3.77
CA ALA A 7 -24.19 -5.97 -3.20
C ALA A 7 -23.22 -6.93 -2.47
N MET A 8 -21.91 -6.84 -2.75
CA MET A 8 -20.87 -7.66 -2.12
C MET A 8 -20.29 -7.03 -0.85
N ILE A 9 -20.59 -5.74 -0.59
CA ILE A 9 -20.04 -5.05 0.58
C ILE A 9 -20.65 -5.61 1.86
N ARG A 10 -19.81 -6.22 2.70
CA ARG A 10 -20.20 -6.70 4.03
C ARG A 10 -20.10 -5.54 5.03
N THR A 11 -21.24 -5.01 5.42
CA THR A 11 -21.34 -3.91 6.40
C THR A 11 -21.36 -4.39 7.85
N ASP A 12 -21.39 -5.70 8.04
CA ASP A 12 -21.41 -6.42 9.32
C ASP A 12 -20.06 -6.98 9.74
N ILE A 13 -19.06 -6.94 8.84
CA ILE A 13 -17.68 -7.38 9.08
C ILE A 13 -16.74 -6.18 8.88
N PRO A 14 -15.79 -5.92 9.80
CA PRO A 14 -14.83 -4.84 9.65
C PRO A 14 -13.86 -5.12 8.50
N SER A 15 -13.51 -4.07 7.76
CA SER A 15 -12.51 -4.10 6.67
C SER A 15 -11.32 -3.21 7.03
N SER A 16 -10.11 -3.71 6.82
CA SER A 16 -8.89 -2.93 7.03
C SER A 16 -8.89 -1.65 6.21
N ALA A 17 -9.26 -1.71 4.93
CA ALA A 17 -9.31 -0.54 4.06
C ALA A 17 -10.23 0.56 4.60
N ARG A 18 -11.39 0.20 5.15
CA ARG A 18 -12.36 1.14 5.72
C ARG A 18 -11.91 1.69 7.08
N ILE A 19 -11.27 0.87 7.91
CA ILE A 19 -10.70 1.30 9.20
C ILE A 19 -9.53 2.27 8.96
N TRP A 20 -8.67 2.02 7.97
CA TRP A 20 -7.62 2.96 7.55
C TRP A 20 -8.21 4.29 7.11
N ASN A 21 -9.31 4.28 6.34
CA ASN A 21 -10.02 5.51 5.97
C ASN A 21 -10.51 6.27 7.20
N PHE A 22 -11.07 5.58 8.19
CA PHE A 22 -11.49 6.17 9.47
C PHE A 22 -10.30 6.82 10.20
N TRP A 23 -9.15 6.14 10.37
CA TRP A 23 -7.98 6.69 11.05
C TRP A 23 -7.37 7.90 10.32
N MET A 24 -7.54 7.98 9.01
CA MET A 24 -7.13 9.13 8.20
C MET A 24 -8.14 10.30 8.21
N GLY A 25 -9.24 10.18 8.95
CA GLY A 25 -10.29 11.22 9.03
C GLY A 25 -11.23 11.25 7.83
N GLY A 26 -11.26 10.18 7.02
CA GLY A 26 -12.23 10.01 5.93
C GLY A 26 -13.62 9.64 6.42
N ASN A 27 -14.57 9.47 5.48
CA ASN A 27 -15.97 9.16 5.77
C ASN A 27 -16.46 7.87 5.11
N ASP A 28 -15.57 7.10 4.51
CA ASP A 28 -15.89 5.90 3.74
C ASP A 28 -15.79 4.62 4.58
N PHE A 29 -16.51 4.58 5.68
CA PHE A 29 -16.58 3.45 6.60
C PHE A 29 -18.01 3.21 7.08
N TYR A 30 -18.26 2.04 7.67
CA TYR A 30 -19.52 1.70 8.34
C TYR A 30 -19.35 1.70 9.85
N GLU A 31 -20.48 1.54 10.58
CA GLU A 31 -20.48 1.54 12.04
C GLU A 31 -19.54 0.46 12.62
N VAL A 32 -19.49 -0.73 12.02
CA VAL A 32 -18.61 -1.83 12.45
C VAL A 32 -17.13 -1.41 12.36
N ASP A 33 -16.74 -0.70 11.31
CA ASP A 33 -15.38 -0.22 11.11
C ASP A 33 -15.02 0.88 12.11
N ARG A 34 -15.94 1.81 12.37
CA ARG A 34 -15.80 2.86 13.37
C ARG A 34 -15.59 2.29 14.77
N VAL A 35 -16.41 1.31 15.18
CA VAL A 35 -16.32 0.67 16.50
C VAL A 35 -14.96 0.00 16.68
N VAL A 36 -14.50 -0.76 15.68
CA VAL A 36 -13.19 -1.41 15.71
C VAL A 36 -12.06 -0.39 15.64
N GLY A 37 -12.18 0.64 14.80
CA GLY A 37 -11.20 1.73 14.69
C GLY A 37 -11.03 2.52 15.99
N GLU A 38 -12.12 2.85 16.69
CA GLU A 38 -12.09 3.50 18.00
C GLU A 38 -11.50 2.59 19.10
N ALA A 39 -11.80 1.30 19.06
CA ALA A 39 -11.21 0.32 19.99
C ALA A 39 -9.69 0.22 19.76
N SER A 40 -9.25 0.21 18.51
CA SER A 40 -7.84 0.21 18.14
C SER A 40 -7.10 1.44 18.65
N LEU A 41 -7.68 2.63 18.55
CA LEU A 41 -7.09 3.88 19.10
C LEU A 41 -6.91 3.87 20.62
N LYS A 42 -7.71 3.08 21.34
CA LYS A 42 -7.54 2.91 22.80
C LYS A 42 -6.39 1.96 23.15
N ILE A 43 -6.10 0.99 22.26
CA ILE A 43 -5.02 0.02 22.42
C ILE A 43 -3.69 0.64 22.00
N ASP A 44 -3.67 1.24 20.81
CA ASP A 44 -2.51 1.92 20.22
C ASP A 44 -2.93 3.31 19.69
N PRO A 45 -2.74 4.38 20.49
CA PRO A 45 -3.06 5.73 20.05
C PRO A 45 -2.26 6.22 18.84
N ASP A 46 -1.10 5.62 18.59
CA ASP A 46 -0.22 6.02 17.48
C ASP A 46 -0.70 5.50 16.13
N ILE A 47 -1.70 4.59 16.09
CA ILE A 47 -2.17 4.00 14.83
C ILE A 47 -2.71 5.04 13.82
N ALA A 48 -3.35 6.11 14.30
CA ALA A 48 -3.79 7.19 13.41
C ALA A 48 -2.58 7.93 12.80
N THR A 49 -1.51 8.09 13.57
CA THR A 49 -0.24 8.65 13.06
C THR A 49 0.36 7.73 12.01
N VAL A 50 0.37 6.41 12.26
CA VAL A 50 0.82 5.42 11.27
C VAL A 50 0.03 5.57 9.97
N ALA A 51 -1.29 5.70 10.03
CA ALA A 51 -2.15 5.84 8.86
C ALA A 51 -1.79 7.10 8.02
N VAL A 52 -1.61 8.25 8.66
CA VAL A 52 -1.22 9.49 7.99
C VAL A 52 0.20 9.38 7.42
N GLN A 53 1.15 8.89 8.21
CA GLN A 53 2.55 8.78 7.80
C GLN A 53 2.76 7.78 6.65
N SER A 54 1.95 6.73 6.58
CA SER A 54 1.98 5.79 5.46
C SER A 54 1.64 6.46 4.12
N ARG A 55 0.68 7.39 4.11
CA ARG A 55 0.32 8.15 2.90
C ARG A 55 1.41 9.15 2.52
N GLN A 56 2.02 9.81 3.51
CA GLN A 56 3.16 10.70 3.27
C GLN A 56 4.36 9.93 2.72
N PHE A 57 4.65 8.73 3.25
CA PHE A 57 5.69 7.85 2.72
C PHE A 57 5.39 7.46 1.27
N LEU A 58 4.18 6.99 0.96
CA LEU A 58 3.75 6.69 -0.41
C LEU A 58 4.01 7.88 -1.34
N ALA A 59 3.60 9.08 -0.95
CA ALA A 59 3.78 10.27 -1.77
C ALA A 59 5.27 10.60 -2.00
N ARG A 60 6.14 10.46 -0.98
CA ARG A 60 7.59 10.65 -1.13
C ARG A 60 8.20 9.61 -2.07
N VAL A 61 7.81 8.34 -1.91
CA VAL A 61 8.25 7.24 -2.78
C VAL A 61 7.87 7.49 -4.24
N VAL A 62 6.62 7.84 -4.50
CA VAL A 62 6.14 8.06 -5.87
C VAL A 62 6.82 9.28 -6.50
N ARG A 63 7.01 10.38 -5.75
CA ARG A 63 7.77 11.55 -6.24
C ARG A 63 9.21 11.18 -6.62
N TYR A 64 9.88 10.40 -5.78
CA TYR A 64 11.22 9.91 -6.06
C TYR A 64 11.25 9.03 -7.32
N LEU A 65 10.37 8.03 -7.38
CA LEU A 65 10.32 7.10 -8.51
C LEU A 65 10.01 7.81 -9.83
N ALA A 66 9.01 8.69 -9.84
CA ALA A 66 8.63 9.43 -11.06
C ALA A 66 9.65 10.48 -11.44
N GLY A 67 10.22 11.23 -10.48
CA GLY A 67 11.12 12.35 -10.70
C GLY A 67 12.57 11.93 -10.92
N GLU A 68 13.20 11.33 -9.90
CA GLU A 68 14.62 11.03 -9.91
C GLU A 68 14.91 9.72 -10.64
N ALA A 69 14.19 8.64 -10.30
CA ALA A 69 14.37 7.32 -10.92
C ALA A 69 13.74 7.23 -12.32
N ARG A 70 12.94 8.22 -12.73
CA ARG A 70 12.29 8.31 -14.04
C ARG A 70 11.40 7.12 -14.38
N ILE A 71 10.78 6.52 -13.38
CA ILE A 71 9.78 5.47 -13.56
C ILE A 71 8.50 6.12 -14.13
N ARG A 72 7.87 5.44 -15.08
CA ARG A 72 6.65 5.88 -15.77
C ARG A 72 5.50 4.89 -15.63
N GLN A 73 5.74 3.78 -14.96
CA GLN A 73 4.77 2.71 -14.77
C GLN A 73 4.78 2.29 -13.31
N PHE A 74 3.60 2.22 -12.71
CA PHE A 74 3.42 1.88 -11.29
C PHE A 74 2.40 0.76 -11.16
N LEU A 75 2.72 -0.22 -10.33
CA LEU A 75 1.83 -1.31 -9.93
C LEU A 75 1.66 -1.23 -8.41
N ASP A 76 0.51 -0.73 -7.98
CA ASP A 76 0.19 -0.45 -6.57
C ASP A 76 -0.76 -1.55 -6.05
N ILE A 77 -0.24 -2.41 -5.18
CA ILE A 77 -0.89 -3.66 -4.77
C ILE A 77 -1.39 -3.55 -3.33
N GLY A 78 -2.68 -3.84 -3.13
CA GLY A 78 -3.37 -3.67 -1.86
C GLY A 78 -3.60 -2.20 -1.53
N THR A 79 -4.20 -1.47 -2.45
CA THR A 79 -4.29 -0.01 -2.40
C THR A 79 -5.24 0.52 -1.35
N GLY A 80 -6.22 -0.27 -0.95
CA GLY A 80 -7.30 0.16 -0.09
C GLY A 80 -8.21 1.21 -0.75
N LEU A 81 -8.92 1.97 0.08
CA LEU A 81 -9.80 3.04 -0.40
C LEU A 81 -8.98 4.24 -0.91
N PRO A 82 -9.41 4.86 -2.02
CA PRO A 82 -8.84 6.11 -2.48
C PRO A 82 -8.93 7.19 -1.39
N THR A 83 -7.82 7.89 -1.17
CA THR A 83 -7.72 8.99 -0.21
C THR A 83 -7.01 10.18 -0.86
N MET A 84 -6.53 11.13 -0.09
CA MET A 84 -5.69 12.21 -0.63
C MET A 84 -4.33 11.67 -1.09
N GLN A 85 -3.78 12.26 -2.17
CA GLN A 85 -2.48 11.92 -2.74
C GLN A 85 -2.40 10.45 -3.19
N ASN A 86 -3.36 10.05 -4.02
CA ASN A 86 -3.31 8.73 -4.67
C ASN A 86 -2.08 8.62 -5.57
N THR A 87 -1.58 7.41 -5.77
CA THR A 87 -0.36 7.15 -6.56
C THR A 87 -0.39 7.82 -7.94
N HIS A 88 -1.53 7.76 -8.67
CA HIS A 88 -1.64 8.40 -9.99
C HIS A 88 -1.59 9.93 -9.92
N GLU A 89 -2.21 10.54 -8.91
CA GLU A 89 -2.19 12.00 -8.74
C GLU A 89 -0.75 12.49 -8.54
N VAL A 90 0.01 11.82 -7.68
CA VAL A 90 1.41 12.17 -7.39
C VAL A 90 2.30 11.88 -8.61
N ALA A 91 2.15 10.71 -9.24
CA ALA A 91 2.98 10.32 -10.39
C ALA A 91 2.74 11.25 -11.60
N GLN A 92 1.47 11.50 -11.95
CA GLN A 92 1.10 12.33 -13.10
C GLN A 92 1.36 13.82 -12.88
N ALA A 93 1.40 14.28 -11.63
CA ALA A 93 1.86 15.64 -11.31
C ALA A 93 3.36 15.84 -11.61
N VAL A 94 4.17 14.76 -11.52
CA VAL A 94 5.62 14.78 -11.83
C VAL A 94 5.87 14.46 -13.30
N ALA A 95 5.19 13.44 -13.83
CA ALA A 95 5.34 12.93 -15.20
C ALA A 95 3.95 12.61 -15.76
N ARG A 96 3.43 13.47 -16.61
CA ARG A 96 2.05 13.46 -17.09
C ARG A 96 1.62 12.15 -17.75
N GLU A 97 2.58 11.47 -18.39
CA GLU A 97 2.41 10.21 -19.11
C GLU A 97 2.41 8.97 -18.19
N SER A 98 2.52 9.14 -16.88
CA SER A 98 2.61 8.02 -15.94
C SER A 98 1.38 7.12 -16.00
N LYS A 99 1.64 5.81 -16.04
CA LYS A 99 0.63 4.77 -15.98
C LYS A 99 0.59 4.17 -14.57
N VAL A 100 -0.59 4.08 -13.99
CA VAL A 100 -0.78 3.49 -12.65
C VAL A 100 -1.86 2.43 -12.71
N VAL A 101 -1.50 1.23 -12.29
CA VAL A 101 -2.42 0.11 -12.12
C VAL A 101 -2.56 -0.16 -10.63
N TYR A 102 -3.78 -0.08 -10.16
CA TYR A 102 -4.18 -0.40 -8.80
C TYR A 102 -4.73 -1.82 -8.70
N ILE A 103 -4.35 -2.53 -7.67
CA ILE A 103 -4.81 -3.89 -7.36
C ILE A 103 -5.44 -3.90 -5.98
N ASP A 104 -6.68 -4.33 -5.89
CA ASP A 104 -7.35 -4.60 -4.63
C ASP A 104 -8.55 -5.53 -4.89
N ASN A 105 -9.04 -6.21 -3.86
CA ASN A 105 -10.24 -7.05 -3.95
C ASN A 105 -11.36 -6.60 -2.98
N ASP A 106 -11.20 -5.46 -2.29
CA ASP A 106 -12.27 -4.91 -1.45
C ASP A 106 -13.38 -4.32 -2.34
N PRO A 107 -14.63 -4.83 -2.26
CA PRO A 107 -15.72 -4.36 -3.11
C PRO A 107 -16.01 -2.87 -2.98
N LYS A 108 -15.75 -2.27 -1.80
CA LYS A 108 -15.93 -0.84 -1.61
C LYS A 108 -14.82 -0.05 -2.30
N ALA A 109 -13.58 -0.53 -2.22
CA ALA A 109 -12.46 0.06 -2.97
C ALA A 109 -12.73 0.03 -4.48
N LEU A 110 -13.24 -1.09 -5.00
CA LEU A 110 -13.63 -1.24 -6.41
C LEU A 110 -14.75 -0.29 -6.83
N THR A 111 -15.74 -0.09 -5.98
CA THR A 111 -16.85 0.85 -6.25
C THR A 111 -16.34 2.29 -6.33
N HIS A 112 -15.48 2.70 -5.40
CA HIS A 112 -14.89 4.04 -5.38
C HIS A 112 -13.90 4.26 -6.52
N ALA A 113 -13.08 3.25 -6.84
CA ALA A 113 -12.11 3.32 -7.91
C ALA A 113 -12.74 3.67 -9.25
N ARG A 114 -13.86 3.04 -9.60
CA ARG A 114 -14.59 3.33 -10.85
C ARG A 114 -15.15 4.74 -10.91
N ALA A 115 -15.47 5.34 -9.77
CA ALA A 115 -16.05 6.68 -9.72
C ALA A 115 -15.00 7.80 -9.63
N LEU A 116 -13.87 7.56 -8.98
CA LEU A 116 -12.93 8.58 -8.55
C LEU A 116 -11.54 8.48 -9.20
N LEU A 117 -11.12 7.28 -9.62
CA LEU A 117 -9.78 7.08 -10.16
C LEU A 117 -9.76 7.30 -11.68
N ASN A 118 -9.87 8.56 -12.08
CA ASN A 118 -9.60 8.98 -13.45
C ASN A 118 -8.18 9.54 -13.52
N SER A 119 -7.52 9.34 -14.66
CA SER A 119 -6.24 10.00 -14.92
C SER A 119 -6.37 11.50 -14.74
N THR A 120 -5.38 12.12 -14.10
CA THR A 120 -5.35 13.57 -13.88
C THR A 120 -4.83 14.32 -15.12
N THR A 121 -4.33 13.57 -16.11
CA THR A 121 -3.78 14.08 -17.37
C THR A 121 -4.32 13.27 -18.54
N ASP A 122 -4.35 13.86 -19.73
CA ASP A 122 -4.81 13.19 -20.96
C ASP A 122 -3.82 12.12 -21.44
N GLU A 123 -2.52 12.25 -21.10
CA GLU A 123 -1.45 11.33 -21.49
C GLU A 123 -1.30 10.16 -20.51
N GLY A 124 -1.78 10.33 -19.28
CA GLY A 124 -1.67 9.34 -18.23
C GLY A 124 -2.71 8.22 -18.35
N VAL A 125 -2.39 7.09 -17.74
CA VAL A 125 -3.33 5.96 -17.63
C VAL A 125 -3.52 5.61 -16.16
N THR A 126 -4.77 5.51 -15.73
CA THR A 126 -5.15 5.01 -14.41
C THR A 126 -6.12 3.87 -14.60
N ALA A 127 -5.76 2.69 -14.09
CA ALA A 127 -6.59 1.51 -14.17
C ALA A 127 -6.69 0.82 -12.81
N TYR A 128 -7.79 0.12 -12.60
CA TYR A 128 -8.04 -0.64 -11.39
C TYR A 128 -8.39 -2.09 -11.77
N LEU A 129 -7.73 -3.04 -11.14
CA LEU A 129 -7.94 -4.48 -11.35
C LEU A 129 -8.43 -5.12 -10.06
N ASP A 130 -9.52 -5.86 -10.17
CA ASP A 130 -10.09 -6.69 -9.11
C ASP A 130 -9.29 -7.99 -9.01
N CYS A 131 -8.26 -7.99 -8.18
CA CYS A 131 -7.41 -9.15 -7.96
C CYS A 131 -7.03 -9.27 -6.49
N ASP A 132 -7.00 -10.50 -6.01
CA ASP A 132 -6.44 -10.83 -4.69
C ASP A 132 -4.90 -10.80 -4.76
N PHE A 133 -4.27 -10.07 -3.82
CA PHE A 133 -2.81 -10.00 -3.77
C PHE A 133 -2.15 -11.36 -3.47
N HIS A 134 -2.92 -12.34 -2.93
CA HIS A 134 -2.46 -13.73 -2.78
C HIS A 134 -2.39 -14.51 -4.10
N ALA A 135 -2.84 -13.93 -5.20
CA ALA A 135 -2.75 -14.50 -6.54
C ALA A 135 -1.78 -13.71 -7.45
N PRO A 136 -0.46 -13.65 -7.10
CA PRO A 136 0.49 -12.77 -7.77
C PRO A 136 0.67 -13.06 -9.26
N ASP A 137 0.52 -14.32 -9.70
CA ASP A 137 0.56 -14.68 -11.13
C ASP A 137 -0.61 -14.05 -11.91
N GLN A 138 -1.81 -14.02 -11.32
CA GLN A 138 -2.97 -13.36 -11.90
C GLN A 138 -2.74 -11.84 -12.00
N ILE A 139 -2.21 -11.23 -10.95
CA ILE A 139 -1.85 -9.80 -10.95
C ILE A 139 -0.92 -9.48 -12.12
N VAL A 140 0.15 -10.26 -12.28
CA VAL A 140 1.10 -10.07 -13.38
C VAL A 140 0.42 -10.23 -14.75
N ALA A 141 -0.41 -11.28 -14.91
CA ALA A 141 -1.11 -11.54 -16.17
C ALA A 141 -2.05 -10.39 -16.55
N GLU A 142 -2.85 -9.89 -15.60
CA GLU A 142 -3.79 -8.79 -15.83
C GLU A 142 -3.08 -7.44 -16.03
N ALA A 143 -2.04 -7.14 -15.24
CA ALA A 143 -1.28 -5.91 -15.36
C ALA A 143 -0.55 -5.79 -16.71
N ARG A 144 -0.14 -6.89 -17.33
CA ARG A 144 0.47 -6.92 -18.67
C ARG A 144 -0.43 -6.39 -19.79
N ASN A 145 -1.74 -6.34 -19.58
CA ASN A 145 -2.68 -5.73 -20.55
C ASN A 145 -2.59 -4.18 -20.56
N ILE A 146 -1.97 -3.59 -19.55
CA ILE A 146 -1.92 -2.13 -19.34
C ILE A 146 -0.48 -1.62 -19.29
N LEU A 147 0.39 -2.33 -18.55
CA LEU A 147 1.79 -1.98 -18.36
C LEU A 147 2.69 -2.74 -19.32
N ASN A 148 3.76 -2.09 -19.75
CA ASN A 148 4.80 -2.70 -20.56
C ASN A 148 5.88 -3.33 -19.67
N PHE A 149 5.85 -4.64 -19.47
CA PHE A 149 6.81 -5.38 -18.66
C PHE A 149 8.20 -5.54 -19.31
N THR A 150 8.48 -4.85 -20.43
CA THR A 150 9.83 -4.70 -20.98
C THR A 150 10.51 -3.41 -20.52
N GLU A 151 9.79 -2.54 -19.83
CA GLU A 151 10.26 -1.27 -19.26
C GLU A 151 10.16 -1.30 -17.74
N PRO A 152 11.04 -0.56 -17.02
CA PRO A 152 11.02 -0.55 -15.56
C PRO A 152 9.67 -0.15 -14.95
N ILE A 153 9.28 -0.85 -13.89
CA ILE A 153 8.03 -0.66 -13.15
C ILE A 153 8.35 -0.38 -11.68
N GLY A 154 7.67 0.58 -11.08
CA GLY A 154 7.64 0.77 -9.63
C GLY A 154 6.55 -0.13 -9.02
N VAL A 155 6.94 -1.23 -8.38
CA VAL A 155 6.03 -2.14 -7.69
C VAL A 155 5.92 -1.71 -6.24
N MET A 156 4.70 -1.55 -5.75
CA MET A 156 4.41 -0.99 -4.44
C MET A 156 3.54 -1.93 -3.61
N PHE A 157 3.98 -2.19 -2.37
CA PHE A 157 3.23 -2.90 -1.33
C PHE A 157 3.22 -2.00 -0.08
N MET A 158 2.15 -1.28 0.12
CA MET A 158 2.07 -0.23 1.14
C MET A 158 1.23 -0.68 2.35
N GLY A 159 1.82 -1.57 3.19
CA GLY A 159 1.18 -2.07 4.41
C GLY A 159 0.18 -3.20 4.18
N VAL A 160 0.19 -3.87 3.03
CA VAL A 160 -0.74 -4.95 2.70
C VAL A 160 -0.20 -6.33 3.06
N LEU A 161 1.13 -6.49 3.09
CA LEU A 161 1.74 -7.81 3.21
C LEU A 161 1.60 -8.43 4.61
N GLY A 162 1.23 -7.64 5.62
CA GLY A 162 0.80 -8.15 6.91
C GLY A 162 -0.42 -9.08 6.82
N HIS A 163 -1.22 -8.97 5.76
CA HIS A 163 -2.32 -9.89 5.48
C HIS A 163 -1.86 -11.22 4.86
N ALA A 164 -0.60 -11.37 4.44
CA ALA A 164 -0.04 -12.67 4.06
C ALA A 164 0.05 -13.58 5.29
N ARG A 165 -0.44 -14.82 5.18
CA ARG A 165 -0.60 -15.72 6.33
C ARG A 165 0.74 -16.14 6.92
N THR A 166 1.71 -16.44 6.06
CA THR A 166 3.06 -16.85 6.45
C THR A 166 4.11 -15.90 5.89
N TYR A 167 5.33 -16.01 6.40
CA TYR A 167 6.47 -15.27 5.84
C TYR A 167 6.80 -15.76 4.43
N GLU A 168 6.69 -17.05 4.21
CA GLU A 168 6.92 -17.69 2.90
C GLU A 168 5.92 -17.18 1.85
N ASP A 169 4.64 -17.02 2.22
CA ASP A 169 3.63 -16.42 1.34
C ASP A 169 4.01 -14.97 1.00
N MET A 170 4.40 -14.17 1.99
CA MET A 170 4.86 -12.80 1.78
C MET A 170 6.01 -12.72 0.78
N VAL A 171 7.04 -13.54 0.98
CA VAL A 171 8.20 -13.60 0.08
C VAL A 171 7.78 -14.07 -1.31
N HIS A 172 6.97 -15.13 -1.40
CA HIS A 172 6.48 -15.67 -2.67
C HIS A 172 5.72 -14.59 -3.48
N ILE A 173 4.80 -13.87 -2.86
CA ILE A 173 4.02 -12.81 -3.51
C ILE A 173 4.94 -11.74 -4.08
N VAL A 174 5.86 -11.21 -3.27
CA VAL A 174 6.78 -10.15 -3.72
C VAL A 174 7.69 -10.65 -4.83
N ARG A 175 8.27 -11.86 -4.67
CA ARG A 175 9.18 -12.44 -5.67
C ARG A 175 8.48 -12.69 -7.00
N THR A 176 7.29 -13.29 -6.99
CA THR A 176 6.56 -13.56 -8.23
C THR A 176 6.31 -12.28 -9.03
N VAL A 177 5.89 -11.21 -8.37
CA VAL A 177 5.66 -9.93 -9.05
C VAL A 177 6.97 -9.31 -9.53
N MET A 178 7.98 -9.25 -8.66
CA MET A 178 9.27 -8.61 -9.00
C MET A 178 10.03 -9.38 -10.07
N ASP A 179 10.00 -10.71 -10.06
CA ASP A 179 10.69 -11.54 -11.06
C ASP A 179 10.10 -11.33 -12.46
N ALA A 180 8.82 -11.02 -12.56
CA ALA A 180 8.17 -10.68 -13.83
C ALA A 180 8.61 -9.32 -14.40
N THR A 181 9.15 -8.41 -13.58
CA THR A 181 9.60 -7.07 -14.03
C THR A 181 11.04 -7.10 -14.54
N PRO A 182 11.46 -6.19 -15.44
CA PRO A 182 12.83 -6.12 -15.93
C PRO A 182 13.79 -5.51 -14.89
N SER A 183 15.10 -5.67 -15.14
CA SER A 183 16.16 -4.93 -14.45
C SER A 183 15.86 -3.41 -14.53
N GLY A 184 16.21 -2.68 -13.47
CA GLY A 184 15.90 -1.27 -13.33
C GLY A 184 14.51 -0.96 -12.75
N SER A 185 13.67 -1.99 -12.52
CA SER A 185 12.42 -1.85 -11.76
C SER A 185 12.71 -1.63 -10.28
N TYR A 186 11.72 -1.14 -9.54
CA TYR A 186 11.85 -0.83 -8.12
C TYR A 186 10.79 -1.56 -7.31
N LEU A 187 11.21 -2.07 -6.15
CA LEU A 187 10.33 -2.51 -5.08
C LEU A 187 10.25 -1.40 -4.04
N ALA A 188 9.04 -0.92 -3.77
CA ALA A 188 8.74 -0.04 -2.65
C ALA A 188 7.79 -0.77 -1.70
N LEU A 189 8.20 -0.93 -0.45
CA LEU A 189 7.46 -1.73 0.51
C LEU A 189 7.62 -1.14 1.90
N TRP A 190 6.53 -1.12 2.66
CA TRP A 190 6.56 -1.01 4.10
C TRP A 190 5.53 -1.94 4.72
N ASP A 191 5.77 -2.35 5.97
CA ASP A 191 4.79 -3.10 6.75
C ASP A 191 4.90 -2.80 8.25
N GLY A 192 3.88 -3.23 9.01
CA GLY A 192 3.85 -3.09 10.45
C GLY A 192 4.79 -4.05 11.16
N THR A 193 5.46 -3.56 12.21
CA THR A 193 6.48 -4.32 12.94
C THR A 193 6.05 -4.76 14.33
N THR A 194 6.75 -5.75 14.89
CA THR A 194 6.51 -6.28 16.23
C THR A 194 7.17 -5.46 17.35
N ASP A 195 7.67 -4.26 17.06
CA ASP A 195 8.42 -3.44 18.01
C ASP A 195 7.54 -2.86 19.14
N SER A 196 6.26 -2.66 18.85
CA SER A 196 5.27 -2.19 19.81
C SER A 196 4.32 -3.31 20.20
N GLN A 197 4.26 -3.62 21.50
CA GLN A 197 3.28 -4.57 22.01
C GLN A 197 1.84 -4.07 21.84
N ALA A 198 1.62 -2.75 21.89
CA ALA A 198 0.31 -2.15 21.64
C ALA A 198 -0.15 -2.43 20.21
N TYR A 199 0.73 -2.24 19.22
CA TYR A 199 0.43 -2.54 17.82
C TYR A 199 0.14 -4.03 17.57
N VAL A 200 0.94 -4.93 18.15
CA VAL A 200 0.68 -6.39 18.08
C VAL A 200 -0.68 -6.73 18.67
N THR A 201 -0.99 -6.19 19.87
CA THR A 201 -2.29 -6.40 20.52
C THR A 201 -3.45 -5.87 19.67
N LEU A 202 -3.28 -4.70 19.04
CA LEU A 202 -4.26 -4.14 18.13
C LEU A 202 -4.56 -5.10 16.97
N CYS A 203 -3.53 -5.65 16.33
CA CYS A 203 -3.67 -6.60 15.22
C CYS A 203 -4.41 -7.89 15.66
N ASP A 204 -4.12 -8.39 16.86
CA ASP A 204 -4.79 -9.56 17.43
C ASP A 204 -6.28 -9.28 17.69
N GLU A 205 -6.62 -8.11 18.27
CA GLU A 205 -8.01 -7.73 18.53
C GLU A 205 -8.78 -7.46 17.22
N TYR A 206 -8.13 -6.87 16.21
CA TYR A 206 -8.72 -6.74 14.88
C TYR A 206 -9.08 -8.12 14.29
N THR A 207 -8.18 -9.09 14.39
CA THR A 207 -8.44 -10.47 13.95
C THR A 207 -9.63 -11.08 14.68
N LYS A 208 -9.73 -10.89 16.01
CA LYS A 208 -10.86 -11.39 16.82
C LYS A 208 -12.17 -10.72 16.48
N SER A 209 -12.16 -9.51 15.93
CA SER A 209 -13.37 -8.81 15.49
C SER A 209 -13.98 -9.37 14.19
N GLY A 210 -13.33 -10.35 13.57
CA GLY A 210 -13.75 -10.99 12.32
C GLY A 210 -13.16 -10.35 11.07
N GLY A 211 -12.26 -9.39 11.22
CA GLY A 211 -11.49 -8.82 10.12
C GLY A 211 -10.47 -9.82 9.54
N VAL A 212 -9.98 -9.55 8.35
CA VAL A 212 -8.92 -10.35 7.73
C VAL A 212 -7.64 -10.20 8.56
N PRO A 213 -7.05 -11.29 9.09
CA PRO A 213 -5.89 -11.21 9.95
C PRO A 213 -4.75 -10.36 9.37
N TYR A 214 -4.13 -9.57 10.23
CA TYR A 214 -2.91 -8.83 9.92
C TYR A 214 -1.81 -9.28 10.90
N VAL A 215 -0.72 -9.80 10.37
CA VAL A 215 0.39 -10.38 11.13
C VAL A 215 1.61 -9.46 11.03
N PRO A 216 1.88 -8.62 12.05
CA PRO A 216 3.10 -7.82 12.09
C PRO A 216 4.33 -8.74 12.17
N ARG A 217 5.44 -8.31 11.56
CA ARG A 217 6.68 -9.07 11.49
C ARG A 217 7.85 -8.29 12.08
N THR A 218 8.96 -8.97 12.35
CA THR A 218 10.17 -8.28 12.79
C THR A 218 10.73 -7.41 11.67
N GLN A 219 11.44 -6.33 12.02
CA GLN A 219 12.14 -5.49 11.05
C GLN A 219 13.06 -6.31 10.14
N ASP A 220 13.79 -7.28 10.71
CA ASP A 220 14.68 -8.16 9.94
C ASP A 220 13.92 -9.00 8.91
N ALA A 221 12.76 -9.53 9.27
CA ALA A 221 11.92 -10.30 8.35
C ALA A 221 11.41 -9.43 7.19
N ILE A 222 10.96 -8.20 7.47
CA ILE A 222 10.53 -7.27 6.41
C ILE A 222 11.72 -6.86 5.54
N ARG A 223 12.87 -6.58 6.16
CA ARG A 223 14.10 -6.23 5.43
C ARG A 223 14.56 -7.33 4.50
N ALA A 224 14.49 -8.60 4.92
CA ALA A 224 14.93 -9.75 4.13
C ALA A 224 14.11 -9.96 2.85
N VAL A 225 12.90 -9.40 2.75
CA VAL A 225 12.11 -9.41 1.50
C VAL A 225 12.83 -8.66 0.37
N PHE A 226 13.70 -7.70 0.71
CA PHE A 226 14.50 -6.94 -0.25
C PHE A 226 15.80 -7.64 -0.68
N ASP A 227 16.11 -8.83 -0.19
CA ASP A 227 17.35 -9.53 -0.54
C ASP A 227 17.51 -9.67 -2.06
N GLY A 228 18.68 -9.32 -2.57
CA GLY A 228 18.99 -9.29 -4.01
C GLY A 228 18.55 -8.00 -4.73
N PHE A 229 17.95 -7.05 -4.03
CA PHE A 229 17.71 -5.70 -4.54
C PHE A 229 18.66 -4.68 -3.91
N GLU A 230 18.93 -3.60 -4.61
CA GLU A 230 19.84 -2.53 -4.18
C GLU A 230 19.03 -1.39 -3.53
N PHE A 231 19.16 -1.20 -2.23
CA PHE A 231 18.50 -0.07 -1.56
C PHE A 231 18.95 1.26 -2.15
N VAL A 232 17.98 2.15 -2.37
CA VAL A 232 18.28 3.55 -2.69
C VAL A 232 18.73 4.29 -1.43
N GLU A 233 19.25 5.50 -1.58
CA GLU A 233 19.61 6.37 -0.46
C GLU A 233 18.45 6.48 0.53
N SER A 234 18.74 6.52 1.82
CA SER A 234 17.90 6.33 3.00
C SER A 234 17.69 4.87 3.43
N GLY A 235 17.97 3.90 2.56
CA GLY A 235 17.97 2.48 2.93
C GLY A 235 16.63 1.96 3.45
N PHE A 236 16.70 0.98 4.34
CA PHE A 236 15.58 0.44 5.09
C PHE A 236 15.50 1.10 6.48
N GLY A 237 14.31 1.52 6.89
CA GLY A 237 14.13 2.17 8.19
C GLY A 237 12.67 2.53 8.47
N PRO A 238 12.41 3.31 9.54
CA PRO A 238 11.10 3.84 9.81
C PRO A 238 10.58 4.64 8.60
N ILE A 239 9.33 4.41 8.20
CA ILE A 239 8.77 5.12 7.04
C ILE A 239 8.71 6.63 7.23
N THR A 240 8.66 7.10 8.48
CA THR A 240 8.70 8.53 8.84
C THR A 240 10.03 9.19 8.53
N ALA A 241 11.13 8.44 8.54
CA ALA A 241 12.48 8.96 8.29
C ALA A 241 12.89 8.91 6.81
N TRP A 242 12.25 8.06 6.00
CA TRP A 242 12.66 7.84 4.62
C TRP A 242 12.45 9.09 3.76
N ARG A 243 13.56 9.70 3.30
CA ARG A 243 13.57 10.96 2.51
C ARG A 243 12.64 12.03 3.07
N ASN A 244 12.54 12.08 4.39
CA ASN A 244 11.74 13.09 5.08
C ASN A 244 12.57 14.38 5.21
N ASP A 245 12.11 15.44 4.60
CA ASP A 245 12.59 16.78 4.88
C ASP A 245 11.88 17.29 6.15
N ALA A 246 12.59 17.28 7.27
CA ALA A 246 12.07 17.69 8.58
C ALA A 246 11.48 19.14 8.57
N THR A 247 11.76 19.94 7.54
CA THR A 247 11.17 21.26 7.36
C THR A 247 9.76 21.24 6.79
N GLN A 248 9.40 20.16 6.06
CA GLN A 248 8.09 20.02 5.43
C GLN A 248 7.11 19.17 6.24
N ASP A 249 7.59 18.06 6.81
CA ASP A 249 6.75 17.04 7.44
C ASP A 249 6.85 17.00 8.98
N GLY A 250 7.59 17.95 9.58
CA GLY A 250 7.86 17.96 11.03
C GLY A 250 8.94 16.95 11.45
N ALA A 251 9.24 16.90 12.76
CA ALA A 251 10.19 15.92 13.29
C ALA A 251 9.61 14.51 13.12
N TRP A 252 10.40 13.59 12.54
CA TRP A 252 9.98 12.19 12.39
C TRP A 252 9.71 11.56 13.76
N GLN A 253 8.64 10.75 13.82
CA GLN A 253 8.28 9.98 15.00
C GLN A 253 8.66 8.51 14.80
N SER A 254 9.06 7.85 15.87
CA SER A 254 9.22 6.39 15.84
C SER A 254 7.83 5.77 15.89
N ILE A 255 7.50 5.02 14.85
CA ILE A 255 6.25 4.26 14.73
C ILE A 255 6.56 2.82 14.31
N SER A 256 5.66 1.89 14.62
CA SER A 256 5.82 0.46 14.30
C SER A 256 5.59 0.16 12.82
N SER A 257 6.27 0.91 11.93
CA SER A 257 6.14 0.78 10.48
C SER A 257 7.49 1.03 9.82
N TYR A 258 8.03 0.00 9.18
CA TYR A 258 9.35 0.00 8.58
C TYR A 258 9.28 -0.44 7.12
N GLY A 259 10.12 0.16 6.32
CA GLY A 259 10.16 -0.13 4.90
C GLY A 259 11.31 0.56 4.19
N GLY A 260 11.24 0.56 2.89
CA GLY A 260 12.24 1.18 2.03
C GLY A 260 11.90 1.06 0.56
N VAL A 261 12.82 1.52 -0.25
CA VAL A 261 12.78 1.41 -1.71
C VAL A 261 14.09 0.80 -2.19
N ALA A 262 13.99 -0.21 -3.05
CA ALA A 262 15.17 -0.86 -3.60
C ALA A 262 14.99 -1.12 -5.10
N ARG A 263 16.11 -1.03 -5.84
CA ARG A 263 16.18 -1.23 -7.28
C ARG A 263 16.52 -2.69 -7.59
N LYS A 264 15.84 -3.26 -8.56
CA LYS A 264 16.20 -4.54 -9.16
C LYS A 264 17.44 -4.35 -10.04
N PRO A 265 18.58 -5.08 -9.78
CA PRO A 265 19.78 -4.95 -10.54
C PRO A 265 19.65 -5.33 -12.01
#